data_9820982da90b82efc9581c0c04ef9ae1
#
_entry.id   9820982da90b82efc9581c0c04ef9ae1
#
_cell.length_a   1.000
_cell.length_b   1.000
_cell.length_c   1.000
_cell.angle_alpha   90.00
_cell.angle_beta   90.00
_cell.angle_gamma   90.00
#
_symmetry.space_group_name_H-M   'P 1'
#
loop_
_entity.id
_entity.type
_entity.pdbx_description
1 polymer ?
#
loop_
_entity_poly.entity_id
_entity_poly.type
_entity_poly.pdbx_seq_one_letter_code
_entity_poly.pdbx_strand_id
1 'polypeptide(L)'
;MTNTNCKQPYILVADDFSVESRAAADAALQIARIQDLTIEGLYVVEEVLALDTYANYHAELSVLSNGSNDNSREPTSRAELVKWFENQGKVALNWLETEGTEAGVPMTTKLLAGGVSQLVLRDAAQARLLAIGRRGHSHKDNSESLGHNFRKIAHHAHLPMLVGGRKTPALHRLLLAYHGQAHADDALTWTAMLQRNLSAEVLVLSVRDDTESSQNGVSLEEIKEKLAHSDLTDYRFLTGQGQPAAEMANVAAANDVDLIILGHYRHSALVEWLVGSTVDRLLRATSLPVLIA
;
A
#
# COMPACT_ATOMS: atom_id res chain seq x y z
N MET A 1 9.28 39.46 -0.98
CA MET A 1 9.22 38.47 0.11
C MET A 1 8.29 37.37 -0.33
N THR A 2 8.79 36.37 -1.02
CA THR A 2 8.03 35.23 -1.51
C THR A 2 7.87 34.25 -0.35
N ASN A 3 6.68 34.25 0.23
CA ASN A 3 6.27 33.29 1.24
C ASN A 3 5.98 31.96 0.53
N THR A 4 7.02 31.19 0.21
CA THR A 4 6.89 29.78 -0.15
C THR A 4 6.50 29.05 1.13
N ASN A 5 5.20 28.88 1.29
CA ASN A 5 4.62 28.00 2.30
C ASN A 5 5.03 26.57 1.91
N CYS A 6 6.24 26.16 2.29
CA CYS A 6 6.73 24.81 2.08
C CYS A 6 5.90 23.93 3.00
N LYS A 7 4.87 23.30 2.44
CA LYS A 7 4.04 22.33 3.18
C LYS A 7 4.99 21.27 3.74
N GLN A 8 4.92 20.99 5.03
CA GLN A 8 5.72 19.93 5.63
C GLN A 8 5.50 18.62 4.82
N PRO A 9 6.55 17.85 4.58
CA PRO A 9 6.41 16.59 3.85
C PRO A 9 5.48 15.65 4.65
N TYR A 10 4.57 14.98 3.95
CA TYR A 10 3.53 14.15 4.56
C TYR A 10 3.38 12.80 3.89
N ILE A 11 2.80 11.86 4.61
CA ILE A 11 2.29 10.59 4.08
C ILE A 11 0.79 10.76 3.84
N LEU A 12 0.32 10.47 2.63
CA LEU A 12 -1.10 10.38 2.36
C LEU A 12 -1.59 8.97 2.71
N VAL A 13 -2.57 8.87 3.60
CA VAL A 13 -3.25 7.63 3.94
C VAL A 13 -4.64 7.66 3.29
N ALA A 14 -4.83 6.89 2.22
CA ALA A 14 -6.14 6.70 1.59
C ALA A 14 -6.86 5.54 2.30
N ASP A 15 -7.76 5.89 3.21
CA ASP A 15 -8.48 4.93 4.03
C ASP A 15 -9.92 4.74 3.51
N ASP A 16 -10.32 3.49 3.32
CA ASP A 16 -11.67 3.07 2.98
C ASP A 16 -12.30 2.18 4.07
N PHE A 17 -11.65 2.16 5.24
CA PHE A 17 -12.04 1.36 6.40
C PHE A 17 -11.92 -0.16 6.20
N SER A 18 -11.26 -0.62 5.15
CA SER A 18 -10.93 -2.03 4.95
C SER A 18 -9.79 -2.48 5.89
N VAL A 19 -9.67 -3.78 6.10
CA VAL A 19 -8.56 -4.36 6.87
C VAL A 19 -7.21 -3.98 6.26
N GLU A 20 -7.14 -3.97 4.93
CA GLU A 20 -5.91 -3.64 4.21
C GLU A 20 -5.56 -2.14 4.31
N SER A 21 -6.54 -1.24 4.25
CA SER A 21 -6.26 0.19 4.42
C SER A 21 -5.80 0.52 5.82
N ARG A 22 -6.37 -0.13 6.85
CA ARG A 22 -5.93 -0.01 8.23
C ARG A 22 -4.51 -0.53 8.44
N ALA A 23 -4.17 -1.69 7.89
CA ALA A 23 -2.81 -2.21 7.96
C ALA A 23 -1.80 -1.28 7.26
N ALA A 24 -2.20 -0.62 6.17
CA ALA A 24 -1.38 0.42 5.54
C ALA A 24 -1.24 1.66 6.43
N ALA A 25 -2.31 2.08 7.10
CA ALA A 25 -2.32 3.21 8.03
C ALA A 25 -1.39 2.95 9.23
N ASP A 26 -1.47 1.77 9.85
CA ASP A 26 -0.61 1.38 10.97
C ASP A 26 0.88 1.40 10.59
N ALA A 27 1.23 0.88 9.42
CA ALA A 27 2.61 0.95 8.92
C ALA A 27 3.03 2.38 8.60
N ALA A 28 2.13 3.19 8.02
CA ALA A 28 2.38 4.60 7.72
C ALA A 28 2.62 5.42 8.98
N LEU A 29 1.89 5.17 10.07
CA LEU A 29 2.11 5.80 11.37
C LEU A 29 3.50 5.49 11.94
N GLN A 30 3.94 4.22 11.87
CA GLN A 30 5.28 3.85 12.30
C GLN A 30 6.35 4.56 11.47
N ILE A 31 6.18 4.62 10.14
CA ILE A 31 7.10 5.32 9.23
C ILE A 31 7.09 6.84 9.48
N ALA A 32 5.91 7.44 9.66
CA ALA A 32 5.78 8.87 9.93
C ALA A 32 6.51 9.27 11.21
N ARG A 33 6.36 8.49 12.28
CA ARG A 33 7.01 8.72 13.56
C ARG A 33 8.55 8.72 13.45
N ILE A 34 9.13 7.76 12.72
CA ILE A 34 10.60 7.64 12.60
C ILE A 34 11.20 8.63 11.62
N GLN A 35 10.39 9.24 10.74
CA GLN A 35 10.80 10.20 9.72
C GLN A 35 10.40 11.65 10.05
N ASP A 36 9.77 11.88 11.20
CA ASP A 36 9.21 13.18 11.59
C ASP A 36 8.30 13.77 10.50
N LEU A 37 7.45 12.91 9.93
CA LEU A 37 6.49 13.27 8.90
C LEU A 37 5.10 13.49 9.51
N THR A 38 4.28 14.29 8.84
CA THR A 38 2.86 14.39 9.16
C THR A 38 2.06 13.37 8.37
N ILE A 39 0.84 13.06 8.79
CA ILE A 39 -0.10 12.26 8.02
C ILE A 39 -1.27 13.13 7.54
N GLU A 40 -1.64 12.97 6.29
CA GLU A 40 -2.90 13.43 5.75
C GLU A 40 -3.80 12.21 5.50
N GLY A 41 -4.83 12.03 6.31
CA GLY A 41 -5.85 11.00 6.16
C GLY A 41 -6.91 11.44 5.15
N LEU A 42 -7.19 10.62 4.15
CA LEU A 42 -8.18 10.89 3.12
C LEU A 42 -9.19 9.75 3.04
N TYR A 43 -10.46 10.08 3.22
CA TYR A 43 -11.58 9.22 2.88
C TYR A 43 -12.39 9.83 1.72
N VAL A 44 -12.71 9.03 0.72
CA VAL A 44 -13.47 9.48 -0.45
C VAL A 44 -14.79 8.74 -0.55
N VAL A 45 -15.89 9.48 -0.46
CA VAL A 45 -17.23 8.96 -0.76
C VAL A 45 -17.42 8.93 -2.27
N GLU A 46 -17.55 7.74 -2.84
CA GLU A 46 -17.72 7.57 -4.28
C GLU A 46 -19.17 7.79 -4.70
N GLU A 47 -19.47 8.92 -5.29
CA GLU A 47 -20.83 9.29 -5.70
C GLU A 47 -21.41 8.38 -6.80
N VAL A 48 -20.55 7.82 -7.67
CA VAL A 48 -20.99 6.97 -8.79
C VAL A 48 -21.40 5.58 -8.30
N LEU A 49 -20.75 5.02 -7.29
CA LEU A 49 -21.18 3.78 -6.64
C LEU A 49 -22.60 3.92 -6.05
N ALA A 50 -22.99 5.09 -5.61
CA ALA A 50 -24.35 5.35 -5.12
C ALA A 50 -25.45 5.17 -6.20
N LEU A 51 -25.12 5.18 -7.50
CA LEU A 51 -26.09 5.00 -8.59
C LEU A 51 -26.21 3.54 -9.03
N ASP A 52 -25.08 2.87 -9.27
CA ASP A 52 -25.09 1.47 -9.74
C ASP A 52 -25.27 0.46 -8.59
N THR A 53 -24.80 0.84 -7.38
CA THR A 53 -24.88 -0.01 -6.20
C THR A 53 -26.26 0.03 -5.57
N TYR A 54 -27.06 1.10 -5.77
CA TYR A 54 -28.40 1.17 -5.19
C TYR A 54 -29.29 0.01 -5.64
N ALA A 55 -29.25 -0.37 -6.93
CA ALA A 55 -29.99 -1.50 -7.46
C ALA A 55 -29.41 -2.87 -7.02
N ASN A 56 -28.08 -2.99 -6.96
CA ASN A 56 -27.40 -4.21 -6.56
C ASN A 56 -27.32 -4.37 -5.04
N TYR A 57 -27.21 -3.28 -4.29
CA TYR A 57 -27.14 -3.27 -2.82
C TYR A 57 -28.47 -3.68 -2.20
N HIS A 58 -29.60 -3.25 -2.74
CA HIS A 58 -30.91 -3.75 -2.32
C HIS A 58 -31.11 -5.25 -2.54
N ALA A 59 -30.52 -5.81 -3.60
CA ALA A 59 -30.57 -7.25 -3.84
C ALA A 59 -29.66 -8.04 -2.86
N GLU A 60 -28.52 -7.48 -2.42
CA GLU A 60 -27.59 -8.11 -1.49
C GLU A 60 -28.01 -7.95 -0.02
N LEU A 61 -28.53 -6.80 0.38
CA LEU A 61 -29.05 -6.57 1.73
C LEU A 61 -30.28 -7.41 2.05
N SER A 62 -31.14 -7.67 1.07
CA SER A 62 -32.28 -8.57 1.27
C SER A 62 -31.85 -10.02 1.60
N VAL A 63 -30.64 -10.41 1.23
CA VAL A 63 -30.05 -11.73 1.54
C VAL A 63 -29.38 -11.73 2.92
N LEU A 64 -28.85 -10.59 3.38
CA LEU A 64 -28.16 -10.46 4.66
C LEU A 64 -29.09 -10.14 5.84
N SER A 65 -30.25 -9.53 5.59
CA SER A 65 -31.21 -9.11 6.63
C SER A 65 -31.98 -10.25 7.29
N ASN A 66 -31.85 -11.47 6.81
CA ASN A 66 -32.54 -12.64 7.40
C ASN A 66 -31.94 -13.16 8.71
N GLY A 67 -31.02 -12.47 9.36
CA GLY A 67 -30.35 -13.01 10.56
C GLY A 67 -29.93 -12.05 11.66
N SER A 68 -30.00 -10.75 11.55
CA SER A 68 -29.56 -9.83 12.60
C SER A 68 -30.64 -8.82 12.99
N ASN A 69 -31.07 -8.90 14.25
CA ASN A 69 -31.91 -7.92 14.95
C ASN A 69 -31.10 -6.64 15.28
N ASP A 70 -30.39 -6.06 14.31
CA ASP A 70 -29.74 -4.78 14.53
C ASP A 70 -30.65 -3.65 14.01
N ASN A 71 -31.04 -2.74 14.91
CA ASN A 71 -31.93 -1.61 14.67
C ASN A 71 -31.32 -0.50 13.76
N SER A 72 -30.27 -0.78 13.02
CA SER A 72 -29.75 0.12 11.99
C SER A 72 -30.63 0.02 10.75
N ARG A 73 -31.54 1.00 10.62
CA ARG A 73 -32.43 1.14 9.48
C ARG A 73 -31.60 1.26 8.19
N GLU A 74 -31.77 0.31 7.28
CA GLU A 74 -31.11 0.32 5.98
C GLU A 74 -31.45 1.60 5.19
N PRO A 75 -30.47 2.19 4.47
CA PRO A 75 -30.73 3.37 3.67
C PRO A 75 -31.73 3.05 2.56
N THR A 76 -32.84 3.78 2.52
CA THR A 76 -33.94 3.59 1.58
C THR A 76 -33.90 4.57 0.41
N SER A 77 -32.97 5.52 0.42
CA SER A 77 -32.77 6.51 -0.65
C SER A 77 -31.29 6.74 -0.93
N ARG A 78 -30.97 7.27 -2.14
CA ARG A 78 -29.62 7.67 -2.51
C ARG A 78 -29.01 8.65 -1.49
N ALA A 79 -29.80 9.62 -1.01
CA ALA A 79 -29.33 10.60 -0.04
C ALA A 79 -28.97 9.97 1.31
N GLU A 80 -29.74 8.97 1.75
CA GLU A 80 -29.44 8.20 2.97
C GLU A 80 -28.19 7.33 2.77
N LEU A 81 -27.99 6.73 1.60
CA LEU A 81 -26.80 5.94 1.28
C LEU A 81 -25.53 6.80 1.28
N VAL A 82 -25.57 7.98 0.63
CA VAL A 82 -24.45 8.93 0.66
C VAL A 82 -24.15 9.34 2.10
N LYS A 83 -25.16 9.68 2.89
CA LYS A 83 -25.00 10.04 4.31
C LYS A 83 -24.43 8.88 5.13
N TRP A 84 -24.81 7.65 4.82
CA TRP A 84 -24.25 6.46 5.45
C TRP A 84 -22.74 6.34 5.16
N PHE A 85 -22.32 6.48 3.89
CA PHE A 85 -20.89 6.47 3.52
C PHE A 85 -20.11 7.63 4.14
N GLU A 86 -20.71 8.83 4.21
CA GLU A 86 -20.10 9.96 4.93
C GLU A 86 -19.88 9.66 6.40
N ASN A 87 -20.82 8.99 7.06
CA ASN A 87 -20.67 8.58 8.45
C ASN A 87 -19.59 7.52 8.61
N GLN A 88 -19.50 6.54 7.70
CA GLN A 88 -18.40 5.55 7.70
C GLN A 88 -17.05 6.28 7.52
N GLY A 89 -16.96 7.24 6.62
CA GLY A 89 -15.76 8.04 6.44
C GLY A 89 -15.36 8.81 7.70
N LYS A 90 -16.32 9.41 8.41
CA LYS A 90 -16.04 10.08 9.69
C LYS A 90 -15.52 9.11 10.74
N VAL A 91 -16.09 7.91 10.81
CA VAL A 91 -15.61 6.87 11.75
C VAL A 91 -14.18 6.44 11.40
N ALA A 92 -13.90 6.22 10.12
CA ALA A 92 -12.56 5.86 9.65
C ALA A 92 -11.51 6.94 9.98
N LEU A 93 -11.82 8.19 9.67
CA LEU A 93 -10.92 9.32 9.93
C LEU A 93 -10.73 9.58 11.42
N ASN A 94 -11.78 9.47 12.24
CA ASN A 94 -11.69 9.56 13.70
C ASN A 94 -10.78 8.47 14.29
N TRP A 95 -10.90 7.24 13.80
CA TRP A 95 -10.01 6.15 14.21
C TRP A 95 -8.56 6.53 13.89
N LEU A 96 -8.29 6.97 12.65
CA LEU A 96 -6.95 7.37 12.23
C LEU A 96 -6.38 8.53 13.09
N GLU A 97 -7.21 9.52 13.43
CA GLU A 97 -6.82 10.63 14.33
C GLU A 97 -6.48 10.15 15.73
N THR A 98 -7.22 9.17 16.24
CA THR A 98 -6.95 8.56 17.54
C THR A 98 -5.62 7.83 17.54
N GLU A 99 -5.39 6.95 16.57
CA GLU A 99 -4.12 6.22 16.41
C GLU A 99 -2.93 7.17 16.23
N GLY A 100 -3.12 8.24 15.43
CA GLY A 100 -2.08 9.24 15.24
C GLY A 100 -1.74 9.99 16.52
N THR A 101 -2.75 10.34 17.31
CA THR A 101 -2.56 11.00 18.60
C THR A 101 -1.80 10.10 19.56
N GLU A 102 -2.18 8.82 19.64
CA GLU A 102 -1.51 7.83 20.47
C GLU A 102 -0.06 7.56 20.03
N ALA A 103 0.17 7.57 18.72
CA ALA A 103 1.51 7.43 18.14
C ALA A 103 2.37 8.71 18.25
N GLY A 104 1.78 9.86 18.64
CA GLY A 104 2.45 11.16 18.67
C GLY A 104 2.78 11.70 17.27
N VAL A 105 2.00 11.33 16.23
CA VAL A 105 2.18 11.75 14.83
C VAL A 105 1.20 12.87 14.51
N PRO A 106 1.68 14.07 14.10
CA PRO A 106 0.80 15.15 13.67
C PRO A 106 0.01 14.74 12.42
N MET A 107 -1.28 15.03 12.40
CA MET A 107 -2.09 14.70 11.23
C MET A 107 -3.22 15.68 10.94
N THR A 108 -3.71 15.60 9.72
CA THR A 108 -4.92 16.25 9.25
C THR A 108 -5.78 15.23 8.51
N THR A 109 -7.10 15.43 8.51
CA THR A 109 -8.01 14.52 7.82
C THR A 109 -8.90 15.26 6.83
N LYS A 110 -9.29 14.57 5.76
CA LYS A 110 -10.18 15.09 4.71
C LYS A 110 -11.22 14.03 4.36
N LEU A 111 -12.49 14.46 4.39
CA LEU A 111 -13.61 13.71 3.83
C LEU A 111 -14.03 14.40 2.53
N LEU A 112 -13.90 13.71 1.41
CA LEU A 112 -14.21 14.23 0.09
C LEU A 112 -15.27 13.37 -0.60
N ALA A 113 -16.01 13.95 -1.55
CA ALA A 113 -16.95 13.24 -2.40
C ALA A 113 -16.51 13.35 -3.86
N GLY A 114 -16.53 12.23 -4.61
CA GLY A 114 -16.13 12.21 -6.03
C GLY A 114 -15.45 10.92 -6.47
N GLY A 115 -14.68 10.99 -7.56
CA GLY A 115 -13.92 9.84 -8.07
C GLY A 115 -12.71 9.52 -7.20
N VAL A 116 -12.70 8.35 -6.57
CA VAL A 116 -11.65 7.91 -5.62
C VAL A 116 -10.26 8.05 -6.22
N SER A 117 -10.01 7.41 -7.37
CA SER A 117 -8.68 7.41 -7.98
C SER A 117 -8.19 8.81 -8.34
N GLN A 118 -9.07 9.68 -8.81
CA GLN A 118 -8.74 11.06 -9.18
C GLN A 118 -8.35 11.89 -7.96
N LEU A 119 -9.14 11.81 -6.87
CA LEU A 119 -8.91 12.59 -5.66
C LEU A 119 -7.66 12.10 -4.90
N VAL A 120 -7.47 10.78 -4.80
CA VAL A 120 -6.26 10.21 -4.19
C VAL A 120 -5.01 10.62 -4.95
N LEU A 121 -4.98 10.51 -6.29
CA LEU A 121 -3.83 10.91 -7.10
C LEU A 121 -3.54 12.41 -7.01
N ARG A 122 -4.58 13.25 -6.96
CA ARG A 122 -4.42 14.69 -6.79
C ARG A 122 -3.71 15.03 -5.47
N ASP A 123 -4.17 14.43 -4.36
CA ASP A 123 -3.61 14.71 -3.05
C ASP A 123 -2.27 13.99 -2.83
N ALA A 124 -2.05 12.85 -3.50
CA ALA A 124 -0.77 12.15 -3.49
C ALA A 124 0.37 12.87 -4.23
N ALA A 125 0.06 13.77 -5.15
CA ALA A 125 1.06 14.42 -6.00
C ALA A 125 2.17 15.18 -5.25
N GLN A 126 1.94 15.56 -4.00
CA GLN A 126 2.90 16.25 -3.13
C GLN A 126 3.27 15.43 -1.89
N ALA A 127 2.73 14.22 -1.76
CA ALA A 127 3.05 13.33 -0.67
C ALA A 127 4.42 12.65 -0.87
N ARG A 128 5.07 12.28 0.23
CA ARG A 128 6.32 11.52 0.19
C ARG A 128 6.06 10.02 0.02
N LEU A 129 4.90 9.56 0.47
CA LEU A 129 4.46 8.17 0.44
C LEU A 129 2.94 8.14 0.35
N LEU A 130 2.39 7.22 -0.43
CA LEU A 130 0.97 6.90 -0.44
C LEU A 130 0.75 5.55 0.27
N ALA A 131 0.00 5.56 1.36
CA ALA A 131 -0.47 4.35 2.04
C ALA A 131 -1.91 4.04 1.62
N ILE A 132 -2.17 2.82 1.15
CA ILE A 132 -3.45 2.43 0.57
C ILE A 132 -3.73 0.93 0.72
N GLY A 133 -5.00 0.55 0.87
CA GLY A 133 -5.44 -0.85 0.77
C GLY A 133 -5.37 -1.38 -0.66
N ARG A 134 -5.15 -2.69 -0.81
CA ARG A 134 -5.11 -3.34 -2.14
C ARG A 134 -6.48 -3.70 -2.70
N ARG A 135 -7.51 -3.69 -1.86
CA ARG A 135 -8.91 -4.02 -2.18
C ARG A 135 -9.79 -2.94 -1.59
N GLY A 136 -10.96 -2.71 -2.10
CA GLY A 136 -11.91 -1.79 -1.47
C GLY A 136 -12.85 -2.54 -0.51
N HIS A 137 -13.55 -1.79 0.33
CA HIS A 137 -14.54 -2.32 1.28
C HIS A 137 -15.64 -3.18 0.59
N SER A 138 -15.94 -2.90 -0.67
CA SER A 138 -16.94 -3.61 -1.47
C SER A 138 -16.47 -4.95 -2.04
N HIS A 139 -15.20 -5.34 -1.86
CA HIS A 139 -14.70 -6.64 -2.34
C HIS A 139 -14.96 -7.72 -1.31
N LYS A 140 -15.75 -8.73 -1.69
CA LYS A 140 -16.00 -9.93 -0.87
C LYS A 140 -14.67 -10.63 -0.55
N ASP A 141 -14.56 -11.14 0.65
CA ASP A 141 -13.35 -11.73 1.26
C ASP A 141 -12.63 -12.81 0.44
N ASN A 142 -13.25 -13.37 -0.59
CA ASN A 142 -12.75 -14.48 -1.38
C ASN A 142 -12.23 -14.10 -2.77
N SER A 143 -12.22 -12.81 -3.17
CA SER A 143 -11.69 -12.45 -4.47
C SER A 143 -10.17 -12.23 -4.40
N GLU A 144 -9.42 -13.00 -5.16
CA GLU A 144 -7.97 -12.76 -5.38
C GLU A 144 -7.70 -11.51 -6.22
N SER A 145 -8.74 -10.82 -6.66
CA SER A 145 -8.61 -9.64 -7.52
C SER A 145 -8.25 -8.38 -6.73
N LEU A 146 -7.33 -7.59 -7.28
CA LEU A 146 -7.02 -6.25 -6.77
C LEU A 146 -8.17 -5.28 -7.11
N GLY A 147 -8.43 -4.33 -6.22
CA GLY A 147 -9.48 -3.33 -6.37
C GLY A 147 -9.32 -2.47 -7.63
N HIS A 148 -10.45 -2.07 -8.23
CA HIS A 148 -10.44 -1.25 -9.44
C HIS A 148 -9.76 0.12 -9.21
N ASN A 149 -10.10 0.80 -8.11
CA ASN A 149 -9.49 2.08 -7.75
C ASN A 149 -8.00 1.91 -7.43
N PHE A 150 -7.62 0.86 -6.71
CA PHE A 150 -6.21 0.54 -6.46
C PHE A 150 -5.42 0.41 -7.76
N ARG A 151 -5.91 -0.36 -8.74
CA ARG A 151 -5.23 -0.53 -10.03
C ARG A 151 -5.05 0.79 -10.76
N LYS A 152 -6.08 1.64 -10.81
CA LYS A 152 -5.98 2.98 -11.43
C LYS A 152 -4.97 3.85 -10.73
N ILE A 153 -4.98 3.86 -9.38
CA ILE A 153 -4.04 4.65 -8.59
C ILE A 153 -2.62 4.15 -8.82
N ALA A 154 -2.38 2.86 -8.66
CA ALA A 154 -1.06 2.26 -8.84
C ALA A 154 -0.50 2.45 -10.27
N HIS A 155 -1.38 2.55 -11.28
CA HIS A 155 -0.97 2.84 -12.66
C HIS A 155 -0.50 4.29 -12.86
N HIS A 156 -1.01 5.25 -12.11
CA HIS A 156 -0.75 6.67 -12.30
C HIS A 156 0.07 7.32 -11.16
N ALA A 157 0.31 6.58 -10.07
CA ALA A 157 1.12 7.08 -8.98
C ALA A 157 2.61 7.12 -9.38
N HIS A 158 3.25 8.25 -9.10
CA HIS A 158 4.68 8.48 -9.40
C HIS A 158 5.49 8.65 -8.11
N LEU A 159 5.01 8.12 -7.02
CA LEU A 159 5.62 8.18 -5.69
C LEU A 159 5.63 6.78 -5.07
N PRO A 160 6.46 6.54 -4.04
CA PRO A 160 6.43 5.28 -3.31
C PRO A 160 5.04 4.97 -2.76
N MET A 161 4.66 3.69 -2.79
CA MET A 161 3.35 3.21 -2.34
C MET A 161 3.51 2.12 -1.28
N LEU A 162 2.90 2.33 -0.12
CA LEU A 162 2.75 1.33 0.92
C LEU A 162 1.39 0.66 0.78
N VAL A 163 1.37 -0.53 0.24
CA VAL A 163 0.15 -1.30 -0.01
C VAL A 163 -0.13 -2.22 1.17
N GLY A 164 -1.24 -1.99 1.83
CA GLY A 164 -1.62 -2.75 3.03
C GLY A 164 -1.88 -4.22 2.76
N GLY A 165 -1.54 -5.03 3.75
CA GLY A 165 -1.84 -6.46 3.82
C GLY A 165 -3.05 -6.75 4.69
N ARG A 166 -3.27 -8.03 5.01
CA ARG A 166 -4.32 -8.44 5.95
C ARG A 166 -3.87 -8.44 7.42
N LYS A 167 -2.57 -8.20 7.66
CA LYS A 167 -1.97 -8.14 8.99
C LYS A 167 -1.36 -6.77 9.20
N THR A 168 -1.54 -6.23 10.39
CA THR A 168 -0.79 -5.07 10.86
C THR A 168 0.67 -5.45 10.99
N PRO A 169 1.60 -4.76 10.32
CA PRO A 169 3.02 -5.11 10.38
C PRO A 169 3.67 -4.58 11.66
N ALA A 170 4.53 -5.39 12.25
CA ALA A 170 5.40 -4.97 13.35
C ALA A 170 6.67 -4.25 12.86
N LEU A 171 6.97 -4.32 11.54
CA LEU A 171 8.16 -3.76 10.88
C LEU A 171 9.50 -4.18 11.52
N HIS A 172 9.56 -5.35 12.14
CA HIS A 172 10.78 -5.89 12.77
C HIS A 172 11.62 -6.69 11.78
N ARG A 173 11.02 -7.29 10.76
CA ARG A 173 11.72 -8.09 9.76
C ARG A 173 11.28 -7.72 8.35
N LEU A 174 12.23 -7.21 7.58
CA LEU A 174 12.03 -6.69 6.25
C LEU A 174 12.60 -7.63 5.20
N LEU A 175 11.90 -7.81 4.08
CA LEU A 175 12.41 -8.51 2.91
C LEU A 175 12.58 -7.50 1.77
N LEU A 176 13.82 -7.21 1.39
CA LEU A 176 14.15 -6.43 0.21
C LEU A 176 14.32 -7.38 -0.99
N ALA A 177 13.47 -7.24 -2.01
CA ALA A 177 13.69 -7.87 -3.31
C ALA A 177 14.59 -6.96 -4.16
N TYR A 178 15.82 -7.40 -4.40
CA TYR A 178 16.85 -6.59 -5.05
C TYR A 178 17.61 -7.38 -6.12
N HIS A 179 17.62 -6.82 -7.33
CA HIS A 179 18.28 -7.44 -8.49
C HIS A 179 19.36 -6.54 -9.11
N GLY A 180 19.78 -5.49 -8.39
CA GLY A 180 20.92 -4.64 -8.75
C GLY A 180 20.69 -3.60 -9.84
N GLN A 181 19.50 -3.49 -10.41
CA GLN A 181 19.20 -2.45 -11.40
C GLN A 181 18.83 -1.12 -10.72
N ALA A 182 19.13 0.01 -11.39
CA ALA A 182 18.98 1.35 -10.83
C ALA A 182 17.57 1.68 -10.34
N HIS A 183 16.53 1.12 -10.96
CA HIS A 183 15.15 1.32 -10.51
C HIS A 183 14.79 0.58 -9.20
N ALA A 184 15.69 -0.26 -8.68
CA ALA A 184 15.55 -0.90 -7.38
C ALA A 184 16.32 -0.15 -6.27
N ASP A 185 17.09 0.89 -6.61
CA ASP A 185 17.93 1.60 -5.65
C ASP A 185 17.10 2.45 -4.67
N ASP A 186 15.92 2.92 -5.08
CA ASP A 186 14.97 3.59 -4.16
C ASP A 186 14.48 2.62 -3.08
N ALA A 187 14.18 1.37 -3.44
CA ALA A 187 13.79 0.34 -2.48
C ALA A 187 14.91 0.01 -1.49
N LEU A 188 16.17 -0.01 -1.97
CA LEU A 188 17.34 -0.19 -1.11
C LEU A 188 17.46 0.98 -0.12
N THR A 189 17.29 2.22 -0.58
CA THR A 189 17.31 3.42 0.25
C THR A 189 16.22 3.39 1.33
N TRP A 190 14.99 3.03 0.96
CA TRP A 190 13.90 2.86 1.91
C TRP A 190 14.19 1.78 2.94
N THR A 191 14.74 0.63 2.51
CA THR A 191 15.09 -0.47 3.41
C THR A 191 16.16 -0.07 4.42
N ALA A 192 17.23 0.59 3.97
CA ALA A 192 18.30 1.05 4.85
C ALA A 192 17.80 2.08 5.88
N MET A 193 16.91 2.99 5.45
CA MET A 193 16.27 3.96 6.32
C MET A 193 15.40 3.27 7.39
N LEU A 194 14.55 2.32 7.00
CA LEU A 194 13.71 1.57 7.94
C LEU A 194 14.57 0.72 8.89
N GLN A 195 15.58 0.01 8.38
CA GLN A 195 16.51 -0.76 9.21
C GLN A 195 17.12 0.08 10.31
N ARG A 196 17.71 1.21 9.93
CA ARG A 196 18.43 2.08 10.89
C ARG A 196 17.51 2.63 11.99
N ASN A 197 16.29 3.03 11.65
CA ASN A 197 15.39 3.71 12.58
C ASN A 197 14.54 2.74 13.42
N LEU A 198 14.29 1.53 12.92
CA LEU A 198 13.49 0.50 13.60
C LEU A 198 14.33 -0.62 14.20
N SER A 199 15.65 -0.64 13.94
CA SER A 199 16.53 -1.77 14.25
C SER A 199 15.99 -3.08 13.68
N ALA A 200 15.44 -3.04 12.47
CA ALA A 200 14.81 -4.17 11.82
C ALA A 200 15.86 -5.16 11.26
N GLU A 201 15.55 -6.44 11.35
CA GLU A 201 16.30 -7.48 10.61
C GLU A 201 16.00 -7.37 9.13
N VAL A 202 17.02 -7.49 8.28
CA VAL A 202 16.86 -7.39 6.83
C VAL A 202 17.29 -8.65 6.13
N LEU A 203 16.39 -9.18 5.30
CA LEU A 203 16.67 -10.21 4.31
C LEU A 203 16.74 -9.53 2.95
N VAL A 204 17.80 -9.76 2.20
CA VAL A 204 17.92 -9.32 0.81
C VAL A 204 17.79 -10.53 -0.08
N LEU A 205 16.77 -10.56 -0.92
CA LEU A 205 16.48 -11.66 -1.84
C LEU A 205 16.72 -11.22 -3.29
N SER A 206 17.62 -11.94 -3.97
CA SER A 206 17.79 -11.84 -5.41
C SER A 206 17.24 -13.10 -6.08
N VAL A 207 16.25 -12.95 -6.96
CA VAL A 207 15.62 -14.06 -7.67
C VAL A 207 16.08 -14.06 -9.13
N ARG A 208 16.53 -15.22 -9.61
CA ARG A 208 16.76 -15.45 -11.03
C ARG A 208 15.49 -15.98 -11.68
N ASP A 209 14.99 -15.24 -12.65
CA ASP A 209 13.87 -15.70 -13.48
C ASP A 209 14.39 -16.66 -14.56
N ASP A 210 13.80 -17.84 -14.65
CA ASP A 210 14.15 -18.84 -15.66
C ASP A 210 13.80 -18.41 -17.09
N THR A 211 12.98 -17.35 -17.24
CA THR A 211 12.53 -16.82 -18.53
C THR A 211 13.38 -15.69 -19.07
N GLU A 212 14.23 -15.06 -18.26
CA GLU A 212 15.15 -14.02 -18.73
C GLU A 212 16.40 -14.65 -19.34
N SER A 213 16.57 -14.48 -20.63
CA SER A 213 17.83 -14.83 -21.33
C SER A 213 19.01 -14.08 -20.68
N SER A 214 19.98 -14.85 -20.25
CA SER A 214 21.13 -14.51 -19.37
C SER A 214 22.03 -13.34 -19.84
N GLN A 215 21.68 -12.55 -20.82
CA GLN A 215 22.60 -11.57 -21.43
C GLN A 215 22.49 -10.13 -20.88
N ASN A 216 21.47 -9.81 -20.07
CA ASN A 216 21.27 -8.46 -19.53
C ASN A 216 21.11 -8.41 -18.00
N GLY A 217 21.38 -9.48 -17.29
CA GLY A 217 21.25 -9.53 -15.82
C GLY A 217 22.49 -9.00 -15.10
N VAL A 218 22.28 -8.24 -14.03
CA VAL A 218 23.34 -7.86 -13.09
C VAL A 218 23.85 -9.11 -12.39
N SER A 219 25.17 -9.29 -12.28
CA SER A 219 25.76 -10.47 -11.62
C SER A 219 25.54 -10.42 -10.09
N LEU A 220 25.60 -11.57 -9.45
CA LEU A 220 25.50 -11.62 -7.98
C LEU A 220 26.63 -10.85 -7.28
N GLU A 221 27.80 -10.82 -7.88
CA GLU A 221 28.96 -10.06 -7.41
C GLU A 221 28.68 -8.56 -7.47
N GLU A 222 28.16 -8.05 -8.57
CA GLU A 222 27.77 -6.64 -8.73
C GLU A 222 26.64 -6.25 -7.76
N ILE A 223 25.68 -7.14 -7.51
CA ILE A 223 24.61 -6.91 -6.52
C ILE A 223 25.22 -6.78 -5.13
N LYS A 224 26.13 -7.68 -4.73
CA LYS A 224 26.81 -7.64 -3.44
C LYS A 224 27.69 -6.40 -3.31
N GLU A 225 28.35 -5.98 -4.38
CA GLU A 225 29.16 -4.76 -4.40
C GLU A 225 28.30 -3.53 -4.16
N LYS A 226 27.15 -3.42 -4.85
CA LYS A 226 26.19 -2.32 -4.62
C LYS A 226 25.65 -2.31 -3.20
N LEU A 227 25.30 -3.47 -2.64
CA LEU A 227 24.86 -3.59 -1.26
C LEU A 227 25.97 -3.16 -0.27
N ALA A 228 27.22 -3.54 -0.52
CA ALA A 228 28.36 -3.15 0.33
C ALA A 228 28.65 -1.64 0.30
N HIS A 229 28.25 -0.93 -0.77
CA HIS A 229 28.38 0.53 -0.89
C HIS A 229 27.10 1.28 -0.47
N SER A 230 26.05 0.58 -0.05
CA SER A 230 24.80 1.17 0.42
C SER A 230 24.85 1.46 1.92
N ASP A 231 23.85 2.22 2.40
CA ASP A 231 23.65 2.47 3.84
C ASP A 231 23.04 1.27 4.59
N LEU A 232 22.78 0.15 3.89
CA LEU A 232 22.25 -1.07 4.49
C LEU A 232 23.36 -1.80 5.24
N THR A 233 23.14 -2.03 6.53
CA THR A 233 24.09 -2.74 7.40
C THR A 233 23.48 -4.07 7.83
N ASP A 234 24.27 -5.03 8.22
CA ASP A 234 23.82 -6.31 8.81
C ASP A 234 22.54 -6.89 8.14
N TYR A 235 22.72 -7.56 7.02
CA TYR A 235 21.64 -8.22 6.28
C TYR A 235 21.99 -9.65 5.92
N ARG A 236 20.98 -10.50 5.80
CA ARG A 236 21.15 -11.86 5.28
C ARG A 236 20.82 -11.88 3.79
N PHE A 237 21.81 -12.19 2.95
CA PHE A 237 21.61 -12.31 1.51
C PHE A 237 21.11 -13.71 1.13
N LEU A 238 20.03 -13.75 0.37
CA LEU A 238 19.38 -14.96 -0.13
C LEU A 238 19.31 -14.93 -1.65
N THR A 239 19.37 -16.09 -2.27
CA THR A 239 19.13 -16.27 -3.70
C THR A 239 17.96 -17.21 -3.92
N GLY A 240 17.08 -16.83 -4.85
CA GLY A 240 15.95 -17.66 -5.30
C GLY A 240 16.07 -17.97 -6.79
N GLN A 241 15.28 -18.93 -7.26
CA GLN A 241 15.17 -19.30 -8.67
C GLN A 241 13.70 -19.52 -9.03
N GLY A 242 13.32 -19.13 -10.25
CA GLY A 242 11.96 -19.26 -10.75
C GLY A 242 11.16 -17.97 -10.72
N GLN A 243 9.86 -18.05 -10.47
CA GLN A 243 8.97 -16.89 -10.52
C GLN A 243 9.19 -15.92 -9.33
N PRO A 244 9.63 -14.68 -9.57
CA PRO A 244 10.02 -13.77 -8.48
C PRO A 244 8.90 -13.53 -7.45
N ALA A 245 7.66 -13.37 -7.87
CA ALA A 245 6.54 -13.12 -6.97
C ALA A 245 6.27 -14.30 -6.02
N ALA A 246 6.33 -15.52 -6.54
CA ALA A 246 6.14 -16.73 -5.74
C ALA A 246 7.30 -16.92 -4.76
N GLU A 247 8.53 -16.71 -5.22
CA GLU A 247 9.72 -16.85 -4.39
C GLU A 247 9.76 -15.82 -3.25
N MET A 248 9.42 -14.55 -3.55
CA MET A 248 9.27 -13.52 -2.51
C MET A 248 8.23 -13.91 -1.45
N ALA A 249 7.06 -14.39 -1.87
CA ALA A 249 6.00 -14.80 -0.95
C ALA A 249 6.42 -16.01 -0.09
N ASN A 250 7.10 -17.00 -0.68
CA ASN A 250 7.59 -18.19 0.01
C ASN A 250 8.67 -17.83 1.03
N VAL A 251 9.68 -17.06 0.63
CA VAL A 251 10.76 -16.61 1.51
C VAL A 251 10.23 -15.76 2.65
N ALA A 252 9.28 -14.86 2.36
CA ALA A 252 8.64 -14.03 3.37
C ALA A 252 7.88 -14.87 4.40
N ALA A 253 7.11 -15.86 3.96
CA ALA A 253 6.37 -16.75 4.84
C ALA A 253 7.30 -17.65 5.68
N ALA A 254 8.38 -18.17 5.09
CA ALA A 254 9.33 -19.05 5.76
C ALA A 254 10.22 -18.35 6.80
N ASN A 255 10.29 -17.02 6.76
CA ASN A 255 11.15 -16.23 7.63
C ASN A 255 10.41 -15.21 8.49
N ASP A 256 9.08 -15.32 8.65
CA ASP A 256 8.24 -14.42 9.44
C ASP A 256 8.46 -12.93 9.11
N VAL A 257 8.49 -12.61 7.82
CA VAL A 257 8.66 -11.24 7.33
C VAL A 257 7.41 -10.42 7.62
N ASP A 258 7.62 -9.16 8.01
CA ASP A 258 6.54 -8.20 8.31
C ASP A 258 6.19 -7.30 7.12
N LEU A 259 7.20 -6.96 6.30
CA LEU A 259 7.07 -6.06 5.15
C LEU A 259 7.95 -6.54 4.00
N ILE A 260 7.39 -6.63 2.80
CA ILE A 260 8.15 -6.85 1.58
C ILE A 260 8.40 -5.50 0.91
N ILE A 261 9.64 -5.26 0.49
CA ILE A 261 10.06 -4.01 -0.17
C ILE A 261 10.64 -4.37 -1.53
N LEU A 262 10.18 -3.69 -2.57
CA LEU A 262 10.70 -3.87 -3.93
C LEU A 262 10.70 -2.55 -4.70
N GLY A 263 11.60 -2.48 -5.68
CA GLY A 263 11.70 -1.33 -6.57
C GLY A 263 10.56 -1.24 -7.56
N HIS A 264 10.29 -0.02 -7.96
CA HIS A 264 9.30 0.30 -8.97
C HIS A 264 9.81 -0.09 -10.37
N TYR A 265 9.10 -0.95 -11.06
CA TYR A 265 9.45 -1.35 -12.41
C TYR A 265 9.07 -0.23 -13.41
N ARG A 266 10.01 0.68 -13.68
CA ARG A 266 9.88 1.66 -14.78
C ARG A 266 10.52 1.08 -16.04
N HIS A 267 9.82 0.28 -16.81
CA HIS A 267 10.21 0.10 -18.20
C HIS A 267 9.70 1.27 -19.04
N SER A 268 10.68 1.92 -19.73
CA SER A 268 10.55 2.90 -20.79
C SER A 268 9.22 2.91 -21.53
N ALA A 269 8.58 4.07 -21.59
CA ALA A 269 7.70 4.62 -22.65
C ALA A 269 6.45 3.83 -23.11
N LEU A 270 6.14 2.63 -22.62
CA LEU A 270 4.93 1.89 -22.94
C LEU A 270 4.20 1.50 -21.66
N VAL A 271 3.05 2.09 -21.51
CA VAL A 271 2.13 2.12 -20.39
C VAL A 271 1.36 0.79 -20.26
N GLU A 272 2.04 -0.31 -19.94
CA GLU A 272 1.38 -1.60 -19.69
C GLU A 272 1.92 -2.25 -18.41
N TRP A 273 1.65 -1.62 -17.25
CA TRP A 273 2.36 -2.10 -16.09
C TRP A 273 1.54 -2.52 -14.88
N LEU A 274 0.45 -3.16 -15.03
CA LEU A 274 -0.10 -3.83 -13.85
C LEU A 274 -0.75 -5.18 -14.12
N VAL A 275 -1.10 -5.47 -15.34
CA VAL A 275 -1.71 -6.78 -15.63
C VAL A 275 -0.59 -7.77 -15.97
N GLY A 276 -0.23 -8.62 -15.02
CA GLY A 276 0.79 -9.64 -15.20
C GLY A 276 2.20 -9.30 -14.68
N SER A 277 2.39 -8.12 -14.07
CA SER A 277 3.66 -7.74 -13.46
C SER A 277 3.98 -8.56 -12.20
N THR A 278 5.23 -8.63 -11.84
CA THR A 278 5.70 -9.25 -10.59
C THR A 278 4.98 -8.66 -9.37
N VAL A 279 4.72 -7.34 -9.37
CA VAL A 279 3.99 -6.65 -8.29
C VAL A 279 2.54 -7.14 -8.17
N ASP A 280 1.78 -7.23 -9.29
CA ASP A 280 0.40 -7.72 -9.25
C ASP A 280 0.32 -9.16 -8.74
N ARG A 281 1.23 -10.02 -9.21
CA ARG A 281 1.32 -11.41 -8.75
C ARG A 281 1.68 -11.50 -7.26
N LEU A 282 2.65 -10.69 -6.81
CA LEU A 282 3.06 -10.65 -5.41
C LEU A 282 1.90 -10.19 -4.51
N LEU A 283 1.23 -9.09 -4.86
CA LEU A 283 0.10 -8.58 -4.09
C LEU A 283 -1.07 -9.58 -3.96
N ARG A 284 -1.20 -10.51 -4.92
CA ARG A 284 -2.17 -11.62 -4.84
C ARG A 284 -1.64 -12.79 -4.01
N ALA A 285 -0.33 -13.06 -4.08
CA ALA A 285 0.29 -14.22 -3.45
C ALA A 285 0.55 -14.03 -1.95
N THR A 286 0.63 -12.80 -1.45
CA THR A 286 0.95 -12.52 -0.05
C THR A 286 -0.18 -11.80 0.69
N SER A 287 -0.30 -12.07 1.99
CA SER A 287 -1.14 -11.29 2.91
C SER A 287 -0.38 -10.17 3.63
N LEU A 288 0.92 -10.06 3.39
CA LEU A 288 1.78 -9.05 4.01
C LEU A 288 1.61 -7.69 3.32
N PRO A 289 1.90 -6.58 4.01
CA PRO A 289 2.06 -5.30 3.36
C PRO A 289 3.28 -5.29 2.44
N VAL A 290 3.20 -4.45 1.40
CA VAL A 290 4.25 -4.33 0.38
C VAL A 290 4.56 -2.85 0.17
N LEU A 291 5.84 -2.47 0.31
CA LEU A 291 6.34 -1.15 -0.08
C LEU A 291 6.93 -1.23 -1.48
N ILE A 292 6.37 -0.45 -2.39
CA ILE A 292 6.81 -0.29 -3.77
C ILE A 292 7.47 1.10 -3.86
N ALA A 293 8.78 1.13 -4.08
CA ALA A 293 9.57 2.37 -4.02
C ALA A 293 10.30 2.68 -5.33
#